data_4ad1e9cd1fbfcf6b1da252502784ac6f
#
_entry.id   4ad1e9cd1fbfcf6b1da252502784ac6f
#
_cell.length_a   1.000
_cell.length_b   1.000
_cell.length_c   1.000
_cell.angle_alpha   90.00
_cell.angle_beta   90.00
_cell.angle_gamma   90.00
#
_symmetry.space_group_name_H-M   'P 1'
#
loop_
_entity.id
_entity.type
_entity.pdbx_description
1 polymer ?
#
loop_
_entity_poly.entity_id
_entity_poly.type
_entity_poly.pdbx_seq_one_letter_code
_entity_poly.pdbx_strand_id
1 'polypeptide(L)' 'MKISQYIQDLKILQDRYGDVEVKVKVSYETIEDRGFAYSNKYENVIRPRYDKDNECVVIHKEIVSSD' A
#
# COMPACT_ATOMS: atom_id res chain seq x y z
N MET A 1 -11.97 6.69 3.97
CA MET A 1 -11.52 6.31 5.33
C MET A 1 -10.85 7.50 5.98
N LYS A 2 -11.22 7.82 7.20
CA LYS A 2 -10.59 8.91 7.94
C LYS A 2 -9.30 8.45 8.61
N ILE A 3 -8.40 9.41 8.90
CA ILE A 3 -7.12 9.11 9.55
C ILE A 3 -7.35 8.35 10.87
N SER A 4 -8.32 8.78 11.66
CA SER A 4 -8.61 8.16 12.96
C SER A 4 -9.02 6.70 12.82
N GLN A 5 -9.77 6.35 11.79
CA GLN A 5 -10.15 4.97 11.50
C GLN A 5 -8.95 4.13 11.08
N TYR A 6 -8.08 4.72 10.28
CA TYR A 6 -6.89 4.03 9.79
C TYR A 6 -5.89 3.76 10.93
N ILE A 7 -5.71 4.74 11.82
CA ILE A 7 -4.87 4.56 13.01
C ILE A 7 -5.41 3.43 13.88
N GLN A 8 -6.71 3.40 14.10
CA GLN A 8 -7.35 2.37 14.91
C GLN A 8 -7.17 0.98 14.32
N ASP A 9 -7.39 0.84 13.01
CA ASP A 9 -7.23 -0.42 12.30
C ASP A 9 -5.78 -0.92 12.38
N LEU A 10 -4.82 -0.02 12.18
CA LEU A 10 -3.40 -0.36 12.30
C LEU A 10 -3.03 -0.78 13.72
N LYS A 11 -3.59 -0.11 14.73
CA LYS A 11 -3.35 -0.46 16.12
C LYS A 11 -3.85 -1.86 16.46
N ILE A 12 -5.03 -2.22 15.98
CA ILE A 12 -5.59 -3.56 16.17
C ILE A 12 -4.67 -4.62 15.57
N LEU A 13 -4.17 -4.36 14.36
CA LEU A 13 -3.26 -5.28 13.69
C LEU A 13 -1.90 -5.35 14.40
N GLN A 14 -1.40 -4.23 14.90
CA GLN A 14 -0.17 -4.20 15.66
C GLN A 14 -0.27 -5.00 16.96
N ASP A 15 -1.40 -4.88 17.66
CA ASP A 15 -1.63 -5.62 18.90
C ASP A 15 -1.74 -7.13 18.64
N ARG A 16 -2.26 -7.51 17.49
CA ARG A 16 -2.44 -8.92 17.12
C ARG A 16 -1.19 -9.57 16.55
N TYR A 17 -0.47 -8.85 15.70
CA TYR A 17 0.64 -9.41 14.92
C TYR A 17 2.01 -8.80 15.26
N GLY A 18 2.06 -7.77 16.08
CA GLY A 18 3.29 -7.05 16.42
C GLY A 18 3.58 -5.92 15.44
N ASP A 19 4.73 -5.31 15.59
CA ASP A 19 5.14 -4.17 14.79
C ASP A 19 5.76 -4.65 13.46
N VAL A 20 4.93 -5.19 12.60
CA VAL A 20 5.33 -5.71 11.29
C VAL A 20 5.36 -4.62 10.24
N GLU A 21 6.03 -4.87 9.13
CA GLU A 21 6.13 -3.91 8.05
C GLU A 21 4.81 -3.75 7.31
N VAL A 22 4.58 -2.53 6.81
CA VAL A 22 3.44 -2.21 5.95
C VAL A 22 3.92 -2.24 4.51
N LYS A 23 3.22 -2.98 3.67
CA LYS A 23 3.52 -3.10 2.24
C LYS A 23 2.30 -2.72 1.42
N VAL A 24 2.53 -2.23 0.21
CA VAL A 24 1.47 -2.03 -0.77
C VAL A 24 1.40 -3.27 -1.65
N LYS A 25 0.19 -3.84 -1.73
CA LYS A 25 -0.05 -4.97 -2.62
C LYS A 25 -0.57 -4.42 -3.95
N VAL A 26 0.14 -4.71 -5.03
CA VAL A 26 -0.26 -4.34 -6.38
C VAL A 26 -0.61 -5.62 -7.13
N SER A 27 -1.85 -5.70 -7.59
CA SER A 27 -2.31 -6.83 -8.41
C SER A 27 -2.35 -6.38 -9.87
N TYR A 28 -1.79 -7.17 -10.74
CA TYR A 28 -1.83 -6.90 -12.16
C TYR A 28 -2.18 -8.14 -12.95
N GLU A 29 -2.81 -7.92 -14.09
CA GLU A 29 -3.24 -8.97 -14.98
C GLU A 29 -2.18 -9.18 -16.06
N THR A 30 -1.79 -10.44 -16.24
CA THR A 30 -0.86 -10.80 -17.32
C THR A 30 -1.56 -11.73 -18.29
N ILE A 31 -1.24 -11.58 -19.57
CA ILE A 31 -1.76 -12.45 -20.63
C ILE A 31 -0.76 -13.59 -20.82
N GLU A 32 -1.22 -14.80 -20.61
CA GLU A 32 -0.44 -16.01 -20.85
C GLU A 32 -1.06 -16.82 -21.98
N ASP A 33 -0.33 -17.82 -22.49
CA ASP A 33 -0.78 -18.67 -23.60
C ASP A 33 -2.10 -19.39 -23.33
N ARG A 34 -2.48 -19.54 -22.05
CA ARG A 34 -3.70 -20.24 -21.64
C ARG A 34 -4.77 -19.32 -21.06
N GLY A 35 -4.65 -17.99 -21.26
CA GLY A 35 -5.60 -17.02 -20.79
C GLY A 35 -4.98 -15.98 -19.89
N PHE A 36 -5.77 -15.45 -18.95
CA PHE A 36 -5.34 -14.39 -18.06
C PHE A 36 -4.89 -14.96 -16.71
N ALA A 37 -3.75 -14.50 -16.23
CA ALA A 37 -3.26 -14.82 -14.90
C ALA A 37 -3.14 -13.52 -14.09
N TYR A 38 -3.41 -13.60 -12.79
CA TYR A 38 -3.22 -12.50 -11.86
C TYR A 38 -1.94 -12.68 -11.08
N SER A 39 -1.08 -11.68 -11.11
CA SER A 39 0.15 -11.67 -10.34
C SER A 39 0.06 -10.58 -9.27
N ASN A 40 0.61 -10.85 -8.11
CA ASN A 40 0.66 -9.91 -7.01
C ASN A 40 2.11 -9.50 -6.77
N LYS A 41 2.31 -8.22 -6.56
CA LYS A 41 3.60 -7.65 -6.22
C LYS A 41 3.44 -6.84 -4.93
N TYR A 42 4.40 -6.98 -4.04
CA TYR A 42 4.42 -6.23 -2.77
C TYR A 42 5.53 -5.20 -2.85
N GLU A 43 5.17 -3.94 -2.60
CA GLU A 43 6.11 -2.83 -2.65
C GLU A 43 6.15 -2.13 -1.30
N ASN A 44 7.31 -1.56 -0.97
CA ASN A 44 7.48 -0.79 0.24
C ASN A 44 6.68 0.51 0.17
N VAL A 45 6.26 0.99 1.34
CA VAL A 45 5.58 2.29 1.45
C VAL A 45 6.52 3.30 2.07
N ILE A 46 6.37 4.57 1.65
CA ILE A 46 7.01 5.69 2.30
C ILE A 46 6.03 6.34 3.27
N ARG A 47 6.51 7.28 4.07
CA ARG A 47 5.68 7.97 5.04
C ARG A 47 4.50 8.66 4.36
N PRO A 48 3.30 8.64 4.99
CA PRO A 48 2.14 9.35 4.45
C PRO A 48 2.42 10.84 4.28
N ARG A 49 1.86 11.42 3.24
CA ARG A 49 1.99 12.85 2.94
C ARG A 49 0.62 13.46 2.72
N TYR A 50 0.52 14.75 3.02
CA TYR A 50 -0.70 15.50 2.77
C TYR A 50 -0.71 16.03 1.35
N ASP A 51 -1.77 15.74 0.61
CA ASP A 51 -1.99 16.26 -0.73
C ASP A 51 -2.88 17.50 -0.62
N LYS A 52 -2.31 18.65 -0.89
CA LYS A 52 -2.95 19.95 -0.75
C LYS A 52 -4.03 20.18 -1.80
N ASP A 53 -3.83 19.68 -3.01
CA ASP A 53 -4.73 19.90 -4.13
C ASP A 53 -6.01 19.08 -3.99
N ASN A 54 -5.91 17.88 -3.43
CA ASN A 54 -7.03 16.98 -3.24
C ASN A 54 -7.53 16.93 -1.79
N GLU A 55 -6.90 17.68 -0.89
CA GLU A 55 -7.28 17.78 0.52
C GLU A 55 -7.39 16.42 1.20
N CYS A 56 -6.39 15.56 1.01
CA CYS A 56 -6.38 14.23 1.59
C CYS A 56 -4.96 13.79 1.96
N VAL A 57 -4.87 12.73 2.76
CA VAL A 57 -3.60 12.08 3.04
C VAL A 57 -3.40 10.96 2.02
N VAL A 58 -2.22 10.94 1.41
CA VAL A 58 -1.88 9.96 0.40
C VAL A 58 -0.74 9.07 0.91
N ILE A 59 -0.88 7.78 0.69
CA ILE A 59 0.15 6.79 0.98
C ILE A 59 0.79 6.38 -0.34
N HIS A 60 2.08 6.66 -0.48
CA HIS A 60 2.81 6.34 -1.69
C HIS A 60 3.63 5.07 -1.51
N LYS A 61 3.79 4.34 -2.60
CA LYS A 61 4.78 3.27 -2.64
C LYS A 61 6.18 3.90 -2.73
N GLU A 62 7.19 3.13 -2.33
CA GLU A 62 8.57 3.56 -2.46
C GLU A 62 8.92 3.79 -3.92
N ILE A 63 9.48 4.97 -4.21
CA ILE A 63 9.91 5.30 -5.57
C ILE A 63 11.39 4.93 -5.65
N VAL A 64 11.69 3.93 -6.48
CA VAL A 64 13.06 3.57 -6.80
C VAL A 64 13.43 4.33 -8.07
N SER A 65 14.28 5.34 -7.92
CA SER A 65 14.76 6.04 -9.11
C SER A 65 15.80 5.17 -9.80
N SER A 66 15.51 4.79 -11.02
CA SER A 66 16.47 4.12 -11.89
C SER A 66 17.07 5.15 -12.82
N ASP A 67 18.33 5.33 -12.71
CA ASP A 67 19.06 6.20 -13.63
C ASP A 67 19.34 5.46 -14.95
#